data_81a76b5d5563cc4dc4a90a546a93433d
#
_entry.id   81a76b5d5563cc4dc4a90a546a93433d
#
_cell.length_a   1.000
_cell.length_b   1.000
_cell.length_c   1.000
_cell.angle_alpha   90.00
_cell.angle_beta   90.00
_cell.angle_gamma   90.00
#
_symmetry.space_group_name_H-M   'P 1'
#
loop_
_entity.id
_entity.type
_entity.pdbx_description
1 polymer ?
#
loop_
_entity_poly.entity_id
_entity_poly.type
_entity_poly.pdbx_seq_one_letter_code
_entity_poly.pdbx_strand_id
1 'polypeptide(L)'
;VAECCAAIADGAGPGVPVSVKCRIGVAGDVEAALRPDDDEAYASLSAFVDAVAAGSGVRHFVVHARKAVLGGLSPEQNRKVPPLKPELVRRLAAEHAGIRFSLNGGLQTVGDCDLALRDGDLAGVMVGRAVVARPWHWATVDTALYGAASDAATSRRQVLEEYAAFANVEEARLKQRVRRVLLSPALNLFTGEPFGKKYRAALDGLTKDDAETPIGDLLLRAADATLRADTLDAPPGVVYDPYTKEYVAADELARAHAARAEARAAAPAQVALA
;
A
#
# COMPACT_ATOMS: atom_id res chain seq x y z
N VAL A 1 21.88 -1.17 -15.38
CA VAL A 1 21.34 -1.01 -14.01
C VAL A 1 22.46 -0.99 -13.00
N ALA A 2 23.40 -1.97 -13.01
CA ALA A 2 24.50 -2.03 -12.04
C ALA A 2 25.34 -0.74 -12.01
N GLU A 3 25.76 -0.24 -13.17
CA GLU A 3 26.53 1.01 -13.29
C GLU A 3 25.76 2.22 -12.72
N CYS A 4 24.44 2.30 -12.98
CA CYS A 4 23.61 3.36 -12.41
C CYS A 4 23.55 3.26 -10.88
N CYS A 5 23.40 2.06 -10.33
CA CYS A 5 23.38 1.84 -8.89
C CYS A 5 24.73 2.19 -8.24
N ALA A 6 25.85 1.82 -8.87
CA ALA A 6 27.18 2.19 -8.41
C ALA A 6 27.35 3.72 -8.40
N ALA A 7 27.01 4.40 -9.49
CA ALA A 7 27.10 5.86 -9.57
C ALA A 7 26.19 6.57 -8.55
N ILE A 8 25.01 6.03 -8.26
CA ILE A 8 24.12 6.55 -7.21
C ILE A 8 24.76 6.37 -5.83
N ALA A 9 25.34 5.20 -5.56
CA ALA A 9 26.01 4.93 -4.30
C ALA A 9 27.20 5.88 -4.06
N ASP A 10 28.02 6.10 -5.09
CA ASP A 10 29.15 7.03 -5.06
C ASP A 10 28.68 8.47 -4.82
N GLY A 11 27.63 8.90 -5.53
CA GLY A 11 27.08 10.25 -5.38
C GLY A 11 26.35 10.49 -4.07
N ALA A 12 25.72 9.47 -3.50
CA ALA A 12 25.00 9.56 -2.21
C ALA A 12 25.96 9.61 -1.02
N GLY A 13 27.17 9.08 -1.18
CA GLY A 13 28.20 9.06 -0.15
C GLY A 13 28.04 7.90 0.85
N PRO A 14 29.05 7.75 1.73
CA PRO A 14 29.08 6.66 2.68
C PRO A 14 27.92 6.73 3.68
N GLY A 15 27.29 5.58 3.94
CA GLY A 15 26.18 5.46 4.91
C GLY A 15 24.78 5.62 4.33
N VAL A 16 24.63 6.01 3.07
CA VAL A 16 23.33 6.02 2.39
C VAL A 16 23.11 4.69 1.64
N PRO A 17 22.19 3.82 2.09
CA PRO A 17 21.97 2.55 1.42
C PRO A 17 21.26 2.74 0.08
N VAL A 18 21.75 2.03 -0.95
CA VAL A 18 21.10 1.94 -2.26
C VAL A 18 20.38 0.60 -2.37
N SER A 19 19.14 0.63 -2.80
CA SER A 19 18.33 -0.57 -3.06
C SER A 19 17.74 -0.53 -4.48
N VAL A 20 17.40 -1.71 -5.00
CA VAL A 20 16.75 -1.82 -6.31
C VAL A 20 15.32 -2.29 -6.15
N LYS A 21 14.38 -1.54 -6.74
CA LYS A 21 13.01 -1.99 -6.89
C LYS A 21 12.78 -2.49 -8.32
N CYS A 22 12.41 -3.77 -8.46
CA CYS A 22 12.18 -4.40 -9.75
C CYS A 22 10.88 -5.23 -9.78
N ARG A 23 10.62 -5.83 -10.91
CA ARG A 23 9.62 -6.90 -11.10
C ARG A 23 10.33 -8.23 -11.33
N ILE A 24 9.56 -9.34 -11.27
CA ILE A 24 10.10 -10.70 -11.51
C ILE A 24 10.49 -10.97 -12.97
N GLY A 25 10.26 -10.04 -13.88
CA GLY A 25 10.60 -10.16 -15.29
C GLY A 25 9.74 -9.25 -16.16
N VAL A 26 9.96 -9.36 -17.46
CA VAL A 26 9.27 -8.57 -18.50
C VAL A 26 8.66 -9.54 -19.52
N ALA A 27 7.45 -9.24 -19.99
CA ALA A 27 6.76 -9.94 -21.05
C ALA A 27 6.35 -8.94 -22.15
N GLY A 28 6.42 -9.34 -23.41
CA GLY A 28 6.03 -8.50 -24.53
C GLY A 28 4.53 -8.18 -24.54
N ASP A 29 3.72 -9.17 -24.20
CA ASP A 29 2.26 -9.09 -24.17
C ASP A 29 1.66 -9.89 -22.99
N VAL A 30 0.33 -9.89 -22.90
CA VAL A 30 -0.43 -10.55 -21.83
C VAL A 30 -0.29 -12.08 -21.92
N GLU A 31 -0.30 -12.66 -23.12
CA GLU A 31 -0.21 -14.10 -23.33
C GLU A 31 1.15 -14.62 -22.81
N ALA A 32 2.24 -13.93 -23.15
CA ALA A 32 3.57 -14.26 -22.66
C ALA A 32 3.67 -14.11 -21.13
N ALA A 33 2.95 -13.16 -20.53
CA ALA A 33 2.95 -13.00 -19.08
C ALA A 33 2.20 -14.10 -18.32
N LEU A 34 1.26 -14.77 -18.97
CA LEU A 34 0.42 -15.83 -18.40
C LEU A 34 1.02 -17.23 -18.59
N ARG A 35 2.10 -17.39 -19.38
CA ARG A 35 2.73 -18.71 -19.61
C ARG A 35 3.27 -19.29 -18.31
N PRO A 36 3.15 -20.62 -18.13
CA PRO A 36 3.76 -21.33 -17.01
C PRO A 36 5.25 -21.57 -17.29
N ASP A 37 6.06 -20.52 -17.06
CA ASP A 37 7.51 -20.50 -17.33
C ASP A 37 8.32 -20.14 -16.06
N ASP A 38 7.91 -20.63 -14.92
CA ASP A 38 8.42 -20.19 -13.61
C ASP A 38 9.92 -20.43 -13.44
N ASP A 39 10.46 -21.53 -13.93
CA ASP A 39 11.90 -21.82 -13.85
C ASP A 39 12.73 -20.91 -14.77
N GLU A 40 12.27 -20.62 -15.98
CA GLU A 40 12.93 -19.68 -16.90
C GLU A 40 12.86 -18.25 -16.35
N ALA A 41 11.68 -17.84 -15.85
CA ALA A 41 11.47 -16.55 -15.22
C ALA A 41 12.36 -16.39 -13.98
N TYR A 42 12.50 -17.45 -13.17
CA TYR A 42 13.37 -17.45 -12.00
C TYR A 42 14.85 -17.34 -12.40
N ALA A 43 15.32 -18.15 -13.36
CA ALA A 43 16.71 -18.10 -13.82
C ALA A 43 17.09 -16.70 -14.34
N SER A 44 16.22 -16.07 -15.11
CA SER A 44 16.42 -14.70 -15.61
C SER A 44 16.45 -13.67 -14.49
N LEU A 45 15.57 -13.81 -13.50
CA LEU A 45 15.50 -12.92 -12.33
C LEU A 45 16.73 -13.06 -11.44
N SER A 46 17.17 -14.30 -11.18
CA SER A 46 18.37 -14.61 -10.41
C SER A 46 19.62 -14.02 -11.07
N ALA A 47 19.79 -14.26 -12.37
CA ALA A 47 20.91 -13.69 -13.14
C ALA A 47 20.92 -12.14 -13.11
N PHE A 48 19.75 -11.51 -13.16
CA PHE A 48 19.63 -10.05 -13.01
C PHE A 48 20.09 -9.58 -11.63
N VAL A 49 19.67 -10.27 -10.57
CA VAL A 49 20.06 -9.95 -9.18
C VAL A 49 21.57 -10.09 -9.02
N ASP A 50 22.15 -11.18 -9.49
CA ASP A 50 23.59 -11.45 -9.40
C ASP A 50 24.42 -10.39 -10.15
N ALA A 51 24.02 -10.06 -11.38
CA ALA A 51 24.71 -9.05 -12.18
C ALA A 51 24.67 -7.66 -11.52
N VAL A 52 23.53 -7.28 -10.95
CA VAL A 52 23.38 -6.00 -10.27
C VAL A 52 24.17 -5.99 -8.96
N ALA A 53 24.07 -7.03 -8.15
CA ALA A 53 24.76 -7.14 -6.88
C ALA A 53 26.29 -7.16 -7.05
N ALA A 54 26.79 -7.88 -8.05
CA ALA A 54 28.23 -7.95 -8.35
C ALA A 54 28.77 -6.61 -8.88
N GLY A 55 28.01 -5.96 -9.78
CA GLY A 55 28.49 -4.74 -10.46
C GLY A 55 28.26 -3.44 -9.68
N SER A 56 27.51 -3.44 -8.58
CA SER A 56 27.18 -2.22 -7.84
C SER A 56 27.31 -2.33 -6.33
N GLY A 57 27.49 -3.52 -5.78
CA GLY A 57 27.47 -3.74 -4.34
C GLY A 57 26.09 -3.63 -3.68
N VAL A 58 25.01 -3.46 -4.42
CA VAL A 58 23.63 -3.47 -3.87
C VAL A 58 23.34 -4.80 -3.17
N ARG A 59 22.76 -4.72 -1.98
CA ARG A 59 22.42 -5.89 -1.14
C ARG A 59 20.96 -5.90 -0.68
N HIS A 60 20.10 -5.07 -1.27
CA HIS A 60 18.66 -5.07 -0.98
C HIS A 60 17.84 -4.85 -2.24
N PHE A 61 16.95 -5.82 -2.51
CA PHE A 61 16.01 -5.78 -3.63
C PHE A 61 14.58 -5.81 -3.13
N VAL A 62 13.77 -4.88 -3.61
CA VAL A 62 12.31 -4.88 -3.41
C VAL A 62 11.67 -5.42 -4.68
N VAL A 63 11.15 -6.63 -4.63
CA VAL A 63 10.69 -7.35 -5.81
C VAL A 63 9.16 -7.37 -5.87
N HIS A 64 8.59 -6.73 -6.91
CA HIS A 64 7.17 -6.88 -7.19
C HIS A 64 6.94 -8.22 -7.90
N ALA A 65 6.23 -9.11 -7.22
CA ALA A 65 6.00 -10.50 -7.62
C ALA A 65 5.08 -10.66 -8.85
N ARG A 66 5.25 -9.81 -9.87
CA ARG A 66 4.53 -9.83 -11.15
C ARG A 66 5.47 -9.51 -12.30
N LYS A 67 5.30 -10.15 -13.47
CA LYS A 67 5.94 -9.70 -14.71
C LYS A 67 5.42 -8.31 -15.12
N ALA A 68 6.27 -7.52 -15.76
CA ALA A 68 5.88 -6.31 -16.45
C ALA A 68 5.46 -6.63 -17.87
N VAL A 69 4.27 -6.23 -18.29
CA VAL A 69 3.80 -6.38 -19.68
C VAL A 69 4.04 -5.05 -20.41
N LEU A 70 4.77 -5.11 -21.53
CA LEU A 70 5.16 -3.90 -22.27
C LEU A 70 4.07 -3.39 -23.20
N GLY A 71 3.19 -4.24 -23.69
CA GLY A 71 2.11 -3.91 -24.61
C GLY A 71 0.72 -4.35 -24.16
N GLY A 72 -0.32 -3.64 -24.61
CA GLY A 72 -1.72 -4.05 -24.45
C GLY A 72 -2.36 -3.82 -23.07
N LEU A 73 -1.63 -3.31 -22.07
CA LEU A 73 -2.18 -3.02 -20.73
C LEU A 73 -1.93 -1.59 -20.30
N SER A 74 -2.95 -0.97 -19.70
CA SER A 74 -2.75 0.28 -18.96
C SER A 74 -1.84 0.05 -17.73
N PRO A 75 -1.21 1.11 -17.17
CA PRO A 75 -0.42 0.98 -15.95
C PRO A 75 -1.19 0.38 -14.78
N GLU A 76 -2.50 0.59 -14.68
CA GLU A 76 -3.34 -0.02 -13.65
C GLU A 76 -3.55 -1.51 -13.90
N GLN A 77 -3.89 -1.90 -15.11
CA GLN A 77 -4.07 -3.30 -15.52
C GLN A 77 -2.77 -4.09 -15.36
N ASN A 78 -1.63 -3.49 -15.69
CA ASN A 78 -0.31 -4.10 -15.54
C ASN A 78 0.06 -4.43 -14.08
N ARG A 79 -0.68 -3.87 -13.11
CA ARG A 79 -0.55 -4.20 -11.68
C ARG A 79 -1.61 -5.18 -11.17
N LYS A 80 -2.54 -5.61 -12.05
CA LYS A 80 -3.66 -6.49 -11.67
C LYS A 80 -3.69 -7.78 -12.50
N VAL A 81 -3.52 -7.67 -13.81
CA VAL A 81 -3.71 -8.77 -14.77
C VAL A 81 -2.60 -9.84 -14.70
N PRO A 82 -1.30 -9.52 -14.74
CA PRO A 82 -0.27 -10.56 -14.61
C PRO A 82 -0.39 -11.24 -13.24
N PRO A 83 -0.24 -12.59 -13.16
CA PRO A 83 -0.38 -13.31 -11.88
C PRO A 83 0.71 -12.91 -10.88
N LEU A 84 0.36 -12.97 -9.60
CA LEU A 84 1.33 -12.86 -8.51
C LEU A 84 2.06 -14.19 -8.37
N LYS A 85 3.38 -14.13 -8.23
CA LYS A 85 4.29 -15.26 -8.03
C LYS A 85 5.23 -14.96 -6.85
N PRO A 86 4.72 -14.84 -5.61
CA PRO A 86 5.54 -14.54 -4.43
C PRO A 86 6.57 -15.64 -4.13
N GLU A 87 6.31 -16.88 -4.54
CA GLU A 87 7.20 -18.04 -4.43
C GLU A 87 8.56 -17.79 -5.11
N LEU A 88 8.61 -17.08 -6.22
CA LEU A 88 9.88 -16.74 -6.89
C LEU A 88 10.73 -15.78 -6.06
N VAL A 89 10.08 -14.84 -5.32
CA VAL A 89 10.77 -13.91 -4.44
C VAL A 89 11.29 -14.63 -3.20
N ARG A 90 10.52 -15.56 -2.63
CA ARG A 90 10.97 -16.41 -1.51
C ARG A 90 12.14 -17.32 -1.91
N ARG A 91 12.08 -17.89 -3.10
CA ARG A 91 13.19 -18.68 -3.65
C ARG A 91 14.47 -17.86 -3.79
N LEU A 92 14.39 -16.61 -4.26
CA LEU A 92 15.56 -15.70 -4.27
C LEU A 92 16.11 -15.49 -2.86
N ALA A 93 15.25 -15.26 -1.88
CA ALA A 93 15.67 -15.03 -0.50
C ALA A 93 16.38 -16.25 0.11
N ALA A 94 15.92 -17.44 -0.21
CA ALA A 94 16.53 -18.70 0.25
C ALA A 94 17.87 -19.01 -0.46
N GLU A 95 18.00 -18.71 -1.75
CA GLU A 95 19.16 -19.10 -2.55
C GLU A 95 20.29 -18.05 -2.59
N HIS A 96 20.03 -16.76 -2.30
CA HIS A 96 21.03 -15.69 -2.39
C HIS A 96 21.48 -15.20 -1.01
N ALA A 97 22.36 -15.96 -0.39
CA ALA A 97 22.94 -15.58 0.91
C ALA A 97 23.63 -14.18 0.85
N GLY A 98 23.36 -13.35 1.84
CA GLY A 98 23.92 -12.00 1.94
C GLY A 98 23.23 -10.91 1.10
N ILE A 99 22.17 -11.27 0.38
CA ILE A 99 21.26 -10.32 -0.29
C ILE A 99 19.91 -10.35 0.41
N ARG A 100 19.36 -9.17 0.70
CA ARG A 100 18.05 -9.03 1.35
C ARG A 100 16.97 -8.82 0.31
N PHE A 101 15.84 -9.51 0.47
CA PHE A 101 14.70 -9.36 -0.41
C PHE A 101 13.46 -8.92 0.36
N SER A 102 12.78 -7.90 -0.17
CA SER A 102 11.46 -7.48 0.31
C SER A 102 10.39 -7.82 -0.72
N LEU A 103 9.33 -8.47 -0.29
CA LEU A 103 8.19 -8.82 -1.15
C LEU A 103 7.30 -7.60 -1.38
N ASN A 104 6.96 -7.33 -2.63
CA ASN A 104 5.94 -6.36 -3.00
C ASN A 104 4.86 -7.00 -3.86
N GLY A 105 3.63 -6.56 -3.68
CA GLY A 105 2.45 -6.99 -4.45
C GLY A 105 1.53 -7.95 -3.69
N GLY A 106 0.23 -7.72 -3.83
CA GLY A 106 -0.83 -8.57 -3.26
C GLY A 106 -1.20 -8.28 -1.81
N LEU A 107 -0.33 -7.67 -1.03
CA LEU A 107 -0.56 -7.40 0.40
C LEU A 107 -1.63 -6.31 0.57
N GLN A 108 -2.69 -6.62 1.31
CA GLN A 108 -3.85 -5.75 1.52
C GLN A 108 -4.05 -5.34 2.97
N THR A 109 -3.52 -6.12 3.92
CA THR A 109 -3.69 -5.93 5.37
C THR A 109 -2.37 -6.06 6.12
N VAL A 110 -2.35 -5.60 7.37
CA VAL A 110 -1.23 -5.84 8.29
C VAL A 110 -1.04 -7.35 8.53
N GLY A 111 -2.15 -8.10 8.63
CA GLY A 111 -2.11 -9.57 8.75
C GLY A 111 -1.47 -10.27 7.56
N ASP A 112 -1.69 -9.80 6.32
CA ASP A 112 -1.00 -10.33 5.13
C ASP A 112 0.52 -10.10 5.22
N CYS A 113 0.92 -8.95 5.76
CA CYS A 113 2.34 -8.62 5.95
C CYS A 113 2.98 -9.52 7.02
N ASP A 114 2.31 -9.69 8.16
CA ASP A 114 2.75 -10.58 9.22
C ASP A 114 2.90 -12.02 8.72
N LEU A 115 1.89 -12.53 8.02
CA LEU A 115 1.94 -13.86 7.42
C LEU A 115 3.09 -14.01 6.41
N ALA A 116 3.32 -12.98 5.59
CA ALA A 116 4.42 -13.01 4.62
C ALA A 116 5.80 -13.04 5.27
N LEU A 117 5.95 -12.47 6.46
CA LEU A 117 7.23 -12.39 7.19
C LEU A 117 7.51 -13.56 8.13
N ARG A 118 6.50 -14.37 8.49
CA ARG A 118 6.63 -15.45 9.51
C ARG A 118 7.70 -16.48 9.17
N ASP A 119 7.89 -16.82 7.90
CA ASP A 119 8.84 -17.85 7.50
C ASP A 119 10.31 -17.40 7.61
N GLY A 120 10.55 -16.09 7.88
CA GLY A 120 11.89 -15.55 8.14
C GLY A 120 12.80 -15.37 6.93
N ASP A 121 12.40 -15.82 5.74
CA ASP A 121 13.22 -15.73 4.53
C ASP A 121 13.30 -14.29 3.99
N LEU A 122 12.21 -13.53 4.12
CA LEU A 122 12.11 -12.17 3.61
C LEU A 122 12.64 -11.14 4.62
N ALA A 123 13.44 -10.21 4.14
CA ALA A 123 13.92 -9.08 4.94
C ALA A 123 12.85 -8.01 5.21
N GLY A 124 11.73 -8.07 4.49
CA GLY A 124 10.64 -7.11 4.64
C GLY A 124 9.55 -7.27 3.60
N VAL A 125 8.57 -6.40 3.70
CA VAL A 125 7.48 -6.28 2.74
C VAL A 125 7.31 -4.82 2.30
N MET A 126 6.81 -4.60 1.08
CA MET A 126 6.44 -3.27 0.60
C MET A 126 4.97 -3.24 0.23
N VAL A 127 4.23 -2.35 0.85
CA VAL A 127 2.82 -2.08 0.55
C VAL A 127 2.69 -0.69 -0.07
N GLY A 128 1.84 -0.53 -1.05
CA GLY A 128 1.60 0.75 -1.71
C GLY A 128 0.11 1.12 -1.72
N ARG A 129 -0.62 0.62 -2.70
CA ARG A 129 -2.01 1.02 -2.95
C ARG A 129 -2.97 0.80 -1.79
N ALA A 130 -2.78 -0.28 -1.03
CA ALA A 130 -3.65 -0.59 0.11
C ALA A 130 -3.53 0.47 1.22
N VAL A 131 -2.31 0.91 1.54
CA VAL A 131 -2.08 1.98 2.52
C VAL A 131 -2.71 3.30 2.06
N VAL A 132 -2.48 3.70 0.80
CA VAL A 132 -3.05 4.94 0.24
C VAL A 132 -4.58 4.90 0.20
N ALA A 133 -5.16 3.74 -0.15
CA ALA A 133 -6.60 3.61 -0.25
C ALA A 133 -7.32 3.60 1.11
N ARG A 134 -6.69 3.05 2.14
CA ARG A 134 -7.26 2.90 3.48
C ARG A 134 -6.19 3.06 4.56
N PRO A 135 -5.66 4.25 4.79
CA PRO A 135 -4.52 4.46 5.69
C PRO A 135 -4.79 4.00 7.12
N TRP A 136 -6.02 4.16 7.63
CA TRP A 136 -6.37 3.74 8.98
C TRP A 136 -6.25 2.24 9.24
N HIS A 137 -6.41 1.39 8.22
CA HIS A 137 -6.24 -0.06 8.35
C HIS A 137 -4.78 -0.46 8.66
N TRP A 138 -3.86 0.48 8.60
CA TRP A 138 -2.43 0.31 8.85
C TRP A 138 -1.98 0.96 10.16
N ALA A 139 -2.90 1.48 10.95
CA ALA A 139 -2.58 2.18 12.20
C ALA A 139 -1.97 1.28 13.28
N THR A 140 -2.05 -0.05 13.12
CA THR A 140 -1.47 -1.05 14.04
C THR A 140 -0.14 -1.61 13.57
N VAL A 141 0.48 -1.03 12.56
CA VAL A 141 1.70 -1.59 11.97
C VAL A 141 2.89 -1.61 12.95
N ASP A 142 2.97 -0.62 13.82
CA ASP A 142 4.08 -0.49 14.77
C ASP A 142 4.06 -1.62 15.82
N THR A 143 2.90 -1.88 16.40
CA THR A 143 2.75 -2.97 17.38
C THR A 143 2.79 -4.34 16.71
N ALA A 144 2.11 -4.51 15.57
CA ALA A 144 1.94 -5.81 14.94
C ALA A 144 3.18 -6.32 14.20
N LEU A 145 3.96 -5.44 13.55
CA LEU A 145 5.11 -5.86 12.74
C LEU A 145 6.45 -5.49 13.34
N TYR A 146 6.52 -4.39 14.12
CA TYR A 146 7.78 -3.93 14.71
C TYR A 146 7.88 -4.22 16.21
N GLY A 147 6.82 -4.77 16.82
CA GLY A 147 6.82 -5.11 18.25
C GLY A 147 6.90 -3.89 19.17
N ALA A 148 6.48 -2.71 18.68
CA ALA A 148 6.42 -1.51 19.49
C ALA A 148 5.43 -1.69 20.66
N ALA A 149 5.65 -0.99 21.77
CA ALA A 149 4.78 -1.07 22.94
C ALA A 149 3.40 -0.43 22.68
N SER A 150 3.31 0.49 21.72
CA SER A 150 2.06 1.15 21.31
C SER A 150 2.14 1.59 19.88
N ASP A 151 0.99 1.75 19.23
CA ASP A 151 0.89 2.39 17.92
C ASP A 151 0.99 3.92 18.06
N ALA A 152 1.46 4.60 17.02
CA ALA A 152 1.68 6.04 17.02
C ALA A 152 0.38 6.84 17.16
N ALA A 153 -0.72 6.33 16.60
CA ALA A 153 -2.03 6.99 16.63
C ALA A 153 -3.00 6.31 17.59
N THR A 154 -3.79 7.08 18.34
CA THR A 154 -4.84 6.57 19.24
C THR A 154 -6.22 6.61 18.62
N SER A 155 -6.46 7.53 17.65
CA SER A 155 -7.73 7.68 16.93
C SER A 155 -7.53 8.39 15.60
N ARG A 156 -8.54 8.26 14.70
CA ARG A 156 -8.57 9.07 13.47
C ARG A 156 -8.68 10.55 13.75
N ARG A 157 -9.32 10.93 14.85
CA ARG A 157 -9.41 12.32 15.32
C ARG A 157 -8.02 12.90 15.56
N GLN A 158 -7.20 12.23 16.37
CA GLN A 158 -5.83 12.66 16.65
C GLN A 158 -5.04 12.85 15.35
N VAL A 159 -5.07 11.87 14.46
CA VAL A 159 -4.35 11.94 13.17
C VAL A 159 -4.82 13.13 12.33
N LEU A 160 -6.15 13.37 12.30
CA LEU A 160 -6.70 14.48 11.53
C LEU A 160 -6.32 15.84 12.12
N GLU A 161 -6.35 15.99 13.45
CA GLU A 161 -5.97 17.22 14.16
C GLU A 161 -4.48 17.55 13.97
N GLU A 162 -3.60 16.57 14.16
CA GLU A 162 -2.16 16.73 13.93
C GLU A 162 -1.86 17.07 12.47
N TYR A 163 -2.54 16.36 11.53
CA TYR A 163 -2.38 16.64 10.11
C TYR A 163 -2.93 18.03 9.72
N ALA A 164 -4.04 18.46 10.30
CA ALA A 164 -4.61 19.78 10.06
C ALA A 164 -3.65 20.89 10.51
N ALA A 165 -3.04 20.73 11.68
CA ALA A 165 -2.03 21.67 12.17
C ALA A 165 -0.81 21.73 11.21
N PHE A 166 -0.29 20.59 10.77
CA PHE A 166 0.77 20.52 9.77
C PHE A 166 0.37 21.18 8.44
N ALA A 167 -0.84 20.89 7.95
CA ALA A 167 -1.35 21.42 6.69
C ALA A 167 -1.46 22.93 6.69
N ASN A 168 -1.90 23.54 7.80
CA ASN A 168 -1.96 25.00 7.97
C ASN A 168 -0.56 25.64 7.89
N VAL A 169 0.43 25.04 8.56
CA VAL A 169 1.83 25.51 8.52
C VAL A 169 2.40 25.44 7.09
N GLU A 170 2.19 24.30 6.41
CA GLU A 170 2.71 24.12 5.06
C GLU A 170 1.98 24.99 4.03
N GLU A 171 0.69 25.22 4.17
CA GLU A 171 -0.06 26.13 3.31
C GLU A 171 0.48 27.56 3.44
N ALA A 172 0.69 28.04 4.66
CA ALA A 172 1.26 29.36 4.91
C ALA A 172 2.69 29.50 4.31
N ARG A 173 3.50 28.43 4.41
CA ARG A 173 4.86 28.38 3.88
C ARG A 173 4.92 28.33 2.36
N LEU A 174 4.06 27.52 1.71
CA LEU A 174 4.15 27.18 0.28
C LEU A 174 3.16 27.96 -0.60
N LYS A 175 2.29 28.75 -0.01
CA LYS A 175 1.21 29.54 -0.65
C LYS A 175 0.11 28.63 -1.28
N GLN A 176 -1.02 29.24 -1.69
CA GLN A 176 -2.28 28.55 -2.07
C GLN A 176 -2.19 27.41 -3.10
N ARG A 177 -1.17 27.33 -3.92
CA ARG A 177 -1.05 26.28 -4.96
C ARG A 177 -0.95 24.85 -4.42
N VAL A 178 -0.70 24.67 -3.12
CA VAL A 178 -0.52 23.35 -2.48
C VAL A 178 -1.78 22.78 -1.86
N ARG A 179 -2.88 23.53 -1.77
CA ARG A 179 -4.13 23.09 -1.11
C ARG A 179 -4.56 21.70 -1.56
N ARG A 180 -4.61 21.46 -2.87
CA ARG A 180 -5.01 20.14 -3.42
C ARG A 180 -4.05 19.01 -3.00
N VAL A 181 -2.77 19.30 -2.87
CA VAL A 181 -1.77 18.32 -2.43
C VAL A 181 -1.96 18.00 -0.95
N LEU A 182 -2.20 19.04 -0.13
CA LEU A 182 -2.43 18.91 1.31
C LEU A 182 -3.77 18.20 1.64
N LEU A 183 -4.77 18.28 0.78
CA LEU A 183 -6.02 17.52 0.96
C LEU A 183 -5.86 16.02 0.75
N SER A 184 -5.00 15.63 -0.19
CA SER A 184 -4.92 14.26 -0.69
C SER A 184 -4.72 13.18 0.39
N PRO A 185 -3.82 13.32 1.39
CA PRO A 185 -3.65 12.33 2.45
C PRO A 185 -4.90 12.13 3.32
N ALA A 186 -5.62 13.21 3.63
CA ALA A 186 -6.79 13.18 4.50
C ALA A 186 -8.05 12.61 3.83
N LEU A 187 -8.14 12.66 2.48
CA LEU A 187 -9.32 12.19 1.73
C LEU A 187 -9.66 10.72 1.97
N ASN A 188 -8.67 9.88 2.19
CA ASN A 188 -8.85 8.45 2.33
C ASN A 188 -8.88 7.95 3.79
N LEU A 189 -8.68 8.83 4.77
CA LEU A 189 -8.66 8.47 6.19
C LEU A 189 -9.98 7.81 6.64
N PHE A 190 -11.10 8.22 6.03
CA PHE A 190 -12.44 7.71 6.33
C PHE A 190 -13.00 6.83 5.20
N THR A 191 -12.16 6.19 4.39
CA THR A 191 -12.62 5.29 3.32
C THR A 191 -13.18 4.00 3.93
N GLY A 192 -14.43 3.69 3.59
CA GLY A 192 -15.15 2.53 4.12
C GLY A 192 -15.96 2.84 5.39
N GLU A 193 -15.74 3.98 6.02
CA GLU A 193 -16.43 4.40 7.23
C GLU A 193 -17.81 5.03 6.95
N PRO A 194 -18.74 4.98 7.93
CA PRO A 194 -20.01 5.70 7.84
C PRO A 194 -19.78 7.19 7.57
N PHE A 195 -20.53 7.71 6.62
CA PHE A 195 -20.45 9.11 6.18
C PHE A 195 -19.11 9.56 5.56
N GLY A 196 -18.11 8.70 5.36
CA GLY A 196 -16.84 9.05 4.72
C GLY A 196 -17.00 9.65 3.31
N LYS A 197 -18.06 9.27 2.56
CA LYS A 197 -18.41 9.94 1.29
C LYS A 197 -18.93 11.36 1.50
N LYS A 198 -19.72 11.60 2.57
CA LYS A 198 -20.23 12.94 2.92
C LYS A 198 -19.08 13.85 3.35
N TYR A 199 -18.14 13.34 4.13
CA TYR A 199 -16.91 14.06 4.49
C TYR A 199 -16.18 14.60 3.26
N ARG A 200 -15.91 13.71 2.28
CA ARG A 200 -15.22 14.12 1.03
C ARG A 200 -16.00 15.15 0.22
N ALA A 201 -17.32 15.01 0.14
CA ALA A 201 -18.17 15.96 -0.57
C ALA A 201 -18.23 17.33 0.14
N ALA A 202 -18.34 17.34 1.47
CA ALA A 202 -18.31 18.56 2.27
C ALA A 202 -16.97 19.28 2.13
N LEU A 203 -15.86 18.54 2.20
CA LEU A 203 -14.52 19.10 2.03
C LEU A 203 -14.30 19.70 0.65
N ASP A 204 -14.76 19.04 -0.42
CA ASP A 204 -14.69 19.56 -1.79
C ASP A 204 -15.49 20.87 -1.94
N GLY A 205 -16.69 20.93 -1.35
CA GLY A 205 -17.51 22.17 -1.31
C GLY A 205 -16.80 23.28 -0.55
N LEU A 206 -16.42 23.04 0.70
CA LEU A 206 -15.73 24.03 1.53
C LEU A 206 -14.46 24.58 0.87
N THR A 207 -13.67 23.71 0.23
CA THR A 207 -12.42 24.12 -0.43
C THR A 207 -12.67 25.04 -1.64
N LYS A 208 -13.80 24.89 -2.31
CA LYS A 208 -14.17 25.74 -3.45
C LYS A 208 -14.76 27.08 -3.02
N ASP A 209 -15.55 27.05 -1.94
CA ASP A 209 -16.35 28.20 -1.51
C ASP A 209 -15.58 29.11 -0.53
N ASP A 210 -14.57 28.59 0.15
CA ASP A 210 -13.82 29.27 1.21
C ASP A 210 -12.31 29.19 0.94
N ALA A 211 -11.79 30.17 0.20
CA ALA A 211 -10.38 30.26 -0.14
C ALA A 211 -9.52 30.86 0.98
N GLU A 212 -10.14 31.56 1.92
CA GLU A 212 -9.45 32.32 2.97
C GLU A 212 -9.17 31.49 4.23
N THR A 213 -10.07 30.57 4.58
CA THR A 213 -9.87 29.69 5.73
C THR A 213 -8.72 28.72 5.47
N PRO A 214 -7.76 28.54 6.42
CA PRO A 214 -6.69 27.57 6.32
C PRO A 214 -7.19 26.17 6.02
N ILE A 215 -6.44 25.39 5.23
CA ILE A 215 -6.89 24.09 4.73
C ILE A 215 -7.09 23.06 5.85
N GLY A 216 -6.27 23.11 6.90
CA GLY A 216 -6.45 22.25 8.08
C GLY A 216 -7.75 22.53 8.82
N ASP A 217 -8.16 23.80 8.93
CA ASP A 217 -9.43 24.17 9.57
C ASP A 217 -10.62 23.69 8.73
N LEU A 218 -10.51 23.70 7.39
CA LEU A 218 -11.54 23.13 6.52
C LEU A 218 -11.63 21.61 6.67
N LEU A 219 -10.51 20.91 6.87
CA LEU A 219 -10.48 19.47 7.16
C LEU A 219 -11.28 19.16 8.44
N LEU A 220 -11.03 19.90 9.52
CA LEU A 220 -11.72 19.72 10.81
C LEU A 220 -13.21 20.07 10.70
N ARG A 221 -13.56 21.21 10.08
CA ARG A 221 -14.96 21.61 9.83
C ARG A 221 -15.74 20.56 9.05
N ALA A 222 -15.15 20.00 8.00
CA ALA A 222 -15.79 18.95 7.21
C ALA A 222 -16.03 17.68 8.04
N ALA A 223 -15.07 17.29 8.88
CA ALA A 223 -15.16 16.14 9.76
C ALA A 223 -16.26 16.34 10.82
N ASP A 224 -16.27 17.46 11.53
CA ASP A 224 -17.25 17.77 12.57
C ASP A 224 -18.69 17.87 12.03
N ALA A 225 -18.84 18.41 10.81
CA ALA A 225 -20.14 18.53 10.16
C ALA A 225 -20.72 17.20 9.65
N THR A 226 -19.90 16.17 9.44
CA THR A 226 -20.33 14.98 8.69
C THR A 226 -20.08 13.65 9.38
N LEU A 227 -19.02 13.53 10.17
CA LEU A 227 -18.61 12.28 10.78
C LEU A 227 -19.18 12.12 12.20
N ARG A 228 -19.34 10.88 12.61
CA ARG A 228 -19.81 10.55 13.96
C ARG A 228 -18.61 10.45 14.91
N ALA A 229 -18.86 10.67 16.19
CA ALA A 229 -17.85 10.53 17.23
C ALA A 229 -17.24 9.11 17.25
N ASP A 230 -18.09 8.08 17.13
CA ASP A 230 -17.63 6.69 17.07
C ASP A 230 -16.70 6.39 15.88
N THR A 231 -16.89 7.07 14.73
CA THR A 231 -15.99 6.99 13.58
C THR A 231 -14.66 7.68 13.84
N LEU A 232 -14.71 8.88 14.46
CA LEU A 232 -13.53 9.68 14.75
C LEU A 232 -12.66 9.06 15.84
N ASP A 233 -13.29 8.48 16.87
CA ASP A 233 -12.66 8.05 18.11
C ASP A 233 -12.43 6.53 18.20
N ALA A 234 -12.79 5.75 17.15
CA ALA A 234 -12.48 4.33 17.08
C ALA A 234 -10.95 4.12 17.19
N PRO A 235 -10.50 3.16 18.04
CA PRO A 235 -9.08 2.90 18.24
C PRO A 235 -8.42 2.26 17.00
N PRO A 236 -7.07 2.26 16.92
CA PRO A 236 -6.32 1.53 15.90
C PRO A 236 -6.75 0.06 15.79
N GLY A 237 -6.75 -0.47 14.56
CA GLY A 237 -7.15 -1.85 14.31
C GLY A 237 -8.66 -2.10 14.30
N VAL A 238 -9.48 -1.10 14.61
CA VAL A 238 -10.94 -1.20 14.57
C VAL A 238 -11.50 -0.42 13.37
N VAL A 239 -12.35 -1.09 12.59
CA VAL A 239 -12.93 -0.59 11.34
C VAL A 239 -14.41 -0.94 11.26
N TYR A 240 -15.17 -0.17 10.48
CA TYR A 240 -16.59 -0.41 10.30
C TYR A 240 -16.87 -1.56 9.32
N ASP A 241 -17.67 -2.54 9.74
CA ASP A 241 -18.23 -3.56 8.86
C ASP A 241 -19.58 -3.09 8.28
N PRO A 242 -19.67 -2.85 6.97
CA PRO A 242 -20.92 -2.38 6.34
C PRO A 242 -22.03 -3.43 6.33
N TYR A 243 -21.74 -4.70 6.60
CA TYR A 243 -22.73 -5.78 6.62
C TYR A 243 -23.36 -5.92 8.01
N THR A 244 -22.57 -5.97 9.07
CA THR A 244 -23.06 -6.04 10.46
C THR A 244 -23.47 -4.66 10.99
N LYS A 245 -22.96 -3.58 10.38
CA LYS A 245 -23.09 -2.18 10.82
C LYS A 245 -22.44 -1.92 12.18
N GLU A 246 -21.42 -2.67 12.51
CA GLU A 246 -20.65 -2.60 13.75
C GLU A 246 -19.19 -2.29 13.48
N TYR A 247 -18.48 -1.83 14.52
CA TYR A 247 -17.03 -1.70 14.50
C TYR A 247 -16.39 -3.01 14.96
N VAL A 248 -15.54 -3.58 14.10
CA VAL A 248 -14.88 -4.88 14.31
C VAL A 248 -13.37 -4.74 14.09
N ALA A 249 -12.60 -5.74 14.51
CA ALA A 249 -11.18 -5.78 14.22
C ALA A 249 -10.93 -5.83 12.69
N ALA A 250 -9.95 -5.06 12.20
CA ALA A 250 -9.66 -4.95 10.77
C ALA A 250 -9.33 -6.31 10.13
N ASP A 251 -8.61 -7.17 10.85
CA ASP A 251 -8.26 -8.52 10.39
C ASP A 251 -9.48 -9.46 10.39
N GLU A 252 -10.43 -9.27 11.30
CA GLU A 252 -11.70 -9.99 11.30
C GLU A 252 -12.53 -9.63 10.08
N LEU A 253 -12.64 -8.34 9.78
CA LEU A 253 -13.32 -7.86 8.57
C LEU A 253 -12.67 -8.42 7.30
N ALA A 254 -11.34 -8.43 7.23
CA ALA A 254 -10.60 -8.97 6.10
C ALA A 254 -10.89 -10.46 5.88
N ARG A 255 -10.87 -11.26 6.95
CA ARG A 255 -11.22 -12.70 6.90
C ARG A 255 -12.68 -12.93 6.48
N ALA A 256 -13.61 -12.15 7.03
CA ALA A 256 -15.01 -12.23 6.65
C ALA A 256 -15.24 -11.90 5.16
N HIS A 257 -14.52 -10.90 4.64
CA HIS A 257 -14.58 -10.56 3.22
C HIS A 257 -13.99 -11.65 2.32
N ALA A 258 -12.86 -12.25 2.70
CA ALA A 258 -12.25 -13.37 1.97
C ALA A 258 -13.21 -14.57 1.91
N ALA A 259 -13.76 -14.98 3.03
CA ALA A 259 -14.73 -16.09 3.10
C ALA A 259 -15.99 -15.83 2.25
N ARG A 260 -16.50 -14.60 2.24
CA ARG A 260 -17.64 -14.21 1.37
C ARG A 260 -17.27 -14.25 -0.11
N ALA A 261 -16.06 -13.85 -0.47
CA ALA A 261 -15.59 -13.89 -1.85
C ALA A 261 -15.43 -15.34 -2.35
N GLU A 262 -14.89 -16.22 -1.52
CA GLU A 262 -14.74 -17.67 -1.81
C GLU A 262 -16.11 -18.34 -1.96
N ALA A 263 -17.05 -18.07 -1.05
CA ALA A 263 -18.42 -18.60 -1.13
C ALA A 263 -19.14 -18.12 -2.40
N ARG A 264 -18.91 -16.88 -2.82
CA ARG A 264 -19.47 -16.33 -4.06
C ARG A 264 -18.86 -16.96 -5.32
N ALA A 265 -17.58 -17.26 -5.29
CA ALA A 265 -16.88 -17.94 -6.38
C ALA A 265 -17.27 -19.42 -6.51
N ALA A 266 -17.58 -20.08 -5.38
CA ALA A 266 -18.03 -21.46 -5.32
C ALA A 266 -19.54 -21.64 -5.64
N ALA A 267 -20.33 -20.56 -5.64
CA ALA A 267 -21.74 -20.63 -5.98
C ALA A 267 -21.91 -20.95 -7.49
N PRO A 268 -22.70 -21.97 -7.86
CA PRO A 268 -22.94 -22.30 -9.25
C PRO A 268 -23.54 -21.09 -9.96
N ALA A 269 -23.01 -20.76 -11.15
CA ALA A 269 -23.57 -19.73 -12.00
C ALA A 269 -25.04 -20.06 -12.25
N GLN A 270 -25.96 -19.37 -11.56
CA GLN A 270 -27.37 -19.45 -11.90
C GLN A 270 -27.51 -18.87 -13.30
N VAL A 271 -27.75 -19.78 -14.23
CA VAL A 271 -28.10 -19.47 -15.61
C VAL A 271 -29.30 -18.51 -15.56
N ALA A 272 -29.09 -17.28 -15.95
CA ALA A 272 -30.15 -16.35 -16.26
C ALA A 272 -30.82 -16.84 -17.56
N LEU A 273 -31.80 -17.76 -17.41
CA LEU A 273 -32.79 -18.07 -18.40
C LEU A 273 -34.11 -17.46 -17.90
N ALA A 274 -34.39 -16.26 -18.34
CA ALA A 274 -35.72 -15.74 -18.61
C ALA A 274 -35.60 -14.36 -19.30
#